data_d324c085e8df3c343b1fdaf77a631860
#
_entry.id   d324c085e8df3c343b1fdaf77a631860
#
_cell.length_a   1.000
_cell.length_b   1.000
_cell.length_c   1.000
_cell.angle_alpha   90.00
_cell.angle_beta   90.00
_cell.angle_gamma   90.00
#
_symmetry.space_group_name_H-M   'P 1'
#
loop_
_entity.id
_entity.type
_entity.pdbx_description
1 polymer ?
#
loop_
_entity_poly.entity_id
_entity_poly.type
_entity_poly.pdbx_seq_one_letter_code
_entity_poly.pdbx_strand_id
1 'polypeptide(L)'
;MTYKKIFHKLVKEFNLEVRPTAMFFGKRVTVPNINGSLMKWYEKGDEFYIATDVKVEHRVYGEGSEYRLAFYNVHQFYGSYEAMRLEVMNLLEKVKKAAVEYKLREIEKDFK
;
A
#
# COMPACT_ATOMS: atom_id res chain seq x y z
N MET A 1 -18.13 -14.18 5.96
CA MET A 1 -17.39 -13.07 6.61
C MET A 1 -17.48 -11.84 5.73
N THR A 2 -17.83 -10.70 6.29
CA THR A 2 -17.88 -9.44 5.53
C THR A 2 -16.48 -8.91 5.21
N TYR A 3 -16.35 -8.09 4.19
CA TYR A 3 -15.06 -7.45 3.88
C TYR A 3 -14.61 -6.52 5.01
N LYS A 4 -15.56 -5.91 5.73
CA LYS A 4 -15.24 -5.13 6.92
C LYS A 4 -14.48 -5.96 7.95
N LYS A 5 -14.97 -7.16 8.26
CA LYS A 5 -14.34 -8.07 9.22
C LYS A 5 -12.99 -8.56 8.73
N ILE A 6 -12.88 -8.88 7.44
CA ILE A 6 -11.62 -9.29 6.83
C ILE A 6 -10.59 -8.17 6.93
N PHE A 7 -10.98 -6.95 6.58
CA PHE A 7 -10.12 -5.77 6.68
C PHE A 7 -9.56 -5.59 8.09
N HIS A 8 -10.43 -5.60 9.10
CA HIS A 8 -10.02 -5.42 10.49
C HIS A 8 -9.13 -6.56 10.98
N LYS A 9 -9.43 -7.79 10.58
CA LYS A 9 -8.62 -8.95 10.94
C LYS A 9 -7.20 -8.87 10.36
N LEU A 10 -7.08 -8.46 9.11
CA LEU A 10 -5.78 -8.27 8.46
C LEU A 10 -4.98 -7.13 9.11
N VAL A 11 -5.64 -6.01 9.43
CA VAL A 11 -5.02 -4.90 10.14
C VAL A 11 -4.41 -5.37 11.46
N LYS A 12 -5.15 -6.16 12.21
CA LYS A 12 -4.70 -6.66 13.51
C LYS A 12 -3.56 -7.68 13.36
N GLU A 13 -3.70 -8.61 12.41
CA GLU A 13 -2.71 -9.67 12.18
C GLU A 13 -1.35 -9.12 11.79
N PHE A 14 -1.33 -8.14 10.88
CA PHE A 14 -0.09 -7.56 10.37
C PHE A 14 0.31 -6.25 11.06
N ASN A 15 -0.42 -5.85 12.10
CA ASN A 15 -0.16 -4.61 12.85
C ASN A 15 -0.07 -3.40 11.92
N LEU A 16 -1.09 -3.19 11.10
CA LEU A 16 -1.10 -2.15 10.09
C LEU A 16 -1.68 -0.83 10.61
N GLU A 17 -1.21 0.28 10.06
CA GLU A 17 -1.70 1.61 10.41
C GLU A 17 -2.94 1.95 9.59
N VAL A 18 -4.03 2.29 10.26
CA VAL A 18 -5.32 2.63 9.63
C VAL A 18 -5.58 4.11 9.72
N ARG A 19 -6.05 4.68 8.61
CA ARG A 19 -6.50 6.07 8.53
C ARG A 19 -7.88 6.14 7.87
N PRO A 20 -8.67 7.18 8.16
CA PRO A 20 -9.95 7.34 7.47
C PRO A 20 -9.73 7.71 6.00
N THR A 21 -10.69 7.37 5.15
CA THR A 21 -10.72 7.88 3.77
C THR A 21 -11.49 9.20 3.75
N ALA A 22 -11.17 10.07 2.78
CA ALA A 22 -11.84 11.34 2.63
C ALA A 22 -13.29 11.19 2.13
N MET A 23 -13.59 10.08 1.44
CA MET A 23 -14.89 9.83 0.81
C MET A 23 -15.39 8.44 1.18
N PHE A 24 -16.71 8.23 1.08
CA PHE A 24 -17.37 6.93 1.26
C PHE A 24 -17.26 6.30 2.65
N PHE A 25 -16.94 7.09 3.67
CA PHE A 25 -16.85 6.64 5.07
C PHE A 25 -16.07 5.34 5.23
N GLY A 26 -14.93 5.27 4.58
CA GLY A 26 -14.11 4.07 4.60
C GLY A 26 -12.86 4.20 5.45
N LYS A 27 -12.04 3.18 5.36
CA LYS A 27 -10.74 3.11 6.02
C LYS A 27 -9.69 2.66 5.03
N ARG A 28 -8.47 3.13 5.23
CA ARG A 28 -7.33 2.74 4.40
C ARG A 28 -6.13 2.41 5.27
N VAL A 29 -5.30 1.53 4.76
CA VAL A 29 -4.02 1.21 5.38
C VAL A 29 -2.92 1.97 4.66
N THR A 30 -2.14 2.71 5.43
CA THR A 30 -0.97 3.44 4.93
C THR A 30 0.30 2.85 5.51
N VAL A 31 1.39 2.99 4.78
CA VAL A 31 2.73 2.59 5.26
C VAL A 31 3.59 3.86 5.26
N PRO A 32 4.35 4.14 6.35
CA PRO A 32 5.20 5.31 6.39
C PRO A 32 6.13 5.39 5.19
N ASN A 33 6.27 6.58 4.63
CA ASN A 33 7.14 6.87 3.48
C ASN A 33 6.74 6.22 2.15
N ILE A 34 5.56 5.63 2.08
CA ILE A 34 5.02 5.09 0.83
C ILE A 34 3.76 5.85 0.46
N ASN A 35 3.73 6.43 -0.74
CA ASN A 35 2.57 7.14 -1.24
C ASN A 35 1.46 6.18 -1.62
N GLY A 36 0.22 6.56 -1.33
CA GLY A 36 -0.96 5.75 -1.60
C GLY A 36 -1.31 4.82 -0.46
N SER A 37 -2.17 3.86 -0.72
CA SER A 37 -2.68 2.93 0.27
C SER A 37 -2.37 1.50 -0.09
N LEU A 38 -2.00 0.70 0.91
CA LEU A 38 -1.80 -0.74 0.74
C LEU A 38 -3.13 -1.41 0.43
N MET A 39 -4.16 -1.09 1.21
CA MET A 39 -5.53 -1.58 1.02
C MET A 39 -6.53 -0.57 1.54
N LYS A 40 -7.78 -0.67 1.06
CA LYS A 40 -8.88 0.21 1.44
C LYS A 40 -10.15 -0.60 1.62
N TRP A 41 -10.99 -0.13 2.53
CA TRP A 41 -12.33 -0.66 2.69
C TRP A 41 -13.32 0.51 2.69
N TYR A 42 -14.39 0.38 1.91
CA TYR A 42 -15.47 1.37 1.88
C TYR A 42 -16.74 0.79 2.48
N GLU A 43 -17.36 1.53 3.39
CA GLU A 43 -18.58 1.11 4.08
C GLU A 43 -19.73 0.88 3.10
N LYS A 44 -19.92 1.80 2.16
CA LYS A 44 -20.94 1.67 1.14
C LYS A 44 -20.61 0.50 0.22
N GLY A 45 -21.49 -0.50 0.21
CA GLY A 45 -21.29 -1.69 -0.60
C GLY A 45 -20.34 -2.72 0.00
N ASP A 46 -19.76 -2.46 1.16
CA ASP A 46 -18.77 -3.36 1.80
C ASP A 46 -17.70 -3.78 0.79
N GLU A 47 -17.01 -2.78 0.20
CA GLU A 47 -16.03 -3.00 -0.85
C GLU A 47 -14.60 -3.00 -0.32
N PHE A 48 -13.79 -3.92 -0.83
CA PHE A 48 -12.38 -4.05 -0.47
C PHE A 48 -11.49 -3.84 -1.69
N TYR A 49 -10.46 -3.01 -1.54
CA TYR A 49 -9.48 -2.70 -2.58
C TYR A 49 -8.08 -2.95 -2.05
N ILE A 50 -7.21 -3.46 -2.91
CA ILE A 50 -5.82 -3.73 -2.56
C ILE A 50 -4.90 -3.33 -3.71
N ALA A 51 -3.73 -2.81 -3.37
CA ALA A 51 -2.66 -2.61 -4.34
C ALA A 51 -1.98 -3.93 -4.64
N THR A 52 -1.45 -4.10 -5.84
CA THR A 52 -0.72 -5.33 -6.21
C THR A 52 0.76 -5.10 -6.37
N ASP A 53 1.20 -3.85 -6.34
CA ASP A 53 2.60 -3.54 -6.55
C ASP A 53 3.01 -2.29 -5.76
N VAL A 54 4.31 -2.19 -5.53
CA VAL A 54 4.94 -1.02 -4.93
C VAL A 54 6.24 -0.76 -5.69
N LYS A 55 6.47 0.47 -6.09
CA LYS A 55 7.61 0.83 -6.93
C LYS A 55 8.29 2.09 -6.45
N VAL A 56 9.57 2.21 -6.79
CA VAL A 56 10.32 3.45 -6.65
C VAL A 56 9.98 4.34 -7.85
N GLU A 57 9.45 5.52 -7.58
CA GLU A 57 9.20 6.53 -8.61
C GLU A 57 10.32 7.56 -8.61
N HIS A 58 10.74 7.96 -9.81
CA HIS A 58 11.64 9.09 -10.00
C HIS A 58 10.81 10.30 -10.45
N ARG A 59 10.83 11.37 -9.67
CA ARG A 59 10.12 12.61 -9.98
C ARG A 59 11.10 13.71 -10.26
N VAL A 60 10.89 14.41 -11.37
CA VAL A 60 11.72 15.53 -11.79
C VAL A 60 10.91 16.83 -11.62
N TYR A 61 11.51 17.80 -10.91
CA TYR A 61 10.90 19.10 -10.67
C TYR A 61 11.88 20.17 -11.16
N GLY A 62 11.63 20.77 -12.31
CA GLY A 62 12.52 21.81 -12.82
C GLY A 62 13.98 21.40 -12.72
N GLU A 63 14.75 22.00 -11.77
CA GLU A 63 16.16 21.69 -11.56
C GLU A 63 16.42 20.56 -10.56
N GLY A 64 15.41 20.10 -9.89
CA GLY A 64 15.53 19.05 -8.87
C GLY A 64 14.90 17.73 -9.27
N SER A 65 15.28 16.70 -8.57
CA SER A 65 14.64 15.39 -8.69
C SER A 65 14.62 14.67 -7.34
N GLU A 66 13.65 13.77 -7.20
CA GLU A 66 13.57 12.93 -6.01
C GLU A 66 13.07 11.54 -6.35
N TYR A 67 13.40 10.57 -5.51
CA TYR A 67 12.81 9.24 -5.54
C TYR A 67 11.77 9.13 -4.45
N ARG A 68 10.70 8.40 -4.70
CA ARG A 68 9.71 8.06 -3.68
C ARG A 68 9.16 6.67 -3.93
N LEU A 69 8.64 6.06 -2.87
CA LEU A 69 7.91 4.81 -2.96
C LEU A 69 6.42 5.10 -3.14
N ALA A 70 5.75 4.29 -3.96
CA ALA A 70 4.31 4.41 -4.16
C ALA A 70 3.68 3.05 -4.43
N PHE A 71 2.44 2.88 -3.94
CA PHE A 71 1.61 1.72 -4.27
C PHE A 71 0.96 1.92 -5.62
N TYR A 72 0.87 0.83 -6.39
CA TYR A 72 0.31 0.82 -7.74
C TYR A 72 -0.67 -0.31 -7.96
N ASN A 73 -1.44 -0.20 -9.04
CA ASN A 73 -2.35 -1.25 -9.48
C ASN A 73 -3.37 -1.62 -8.41
N VAL A 74 -4.06 -0.60 -7.90
CA VAL A 74 -5.15 -0.79 -6.94
C VAL A 74 -6.36 -1.33 -7.67
N HIS A 75 -6.92 -2.42 -7.18
CA HIS A 75 -8.14 -3.01 -7.74
C HIS A 75 -9.03 -3.58 -6.63
N GLN A 76 -10.30 -3.72 -6.95
CA GLN A 76 -11.27 -4.31 -6.05
C GLN A 76 -10.98 -5.81 -5.93
N PHE A 77 -11.00 -6.31 -4.71
CA PHE A 77 -10.72 -7.71 -4.41
C PHE A 77 -11.99 -8.43 -4.00
N TYR A 78 -12.21 -9.59 -4.61
CA TYR A 78 -13.32 -10.47 -4.28
C TYR A 78 -12.74 -11.83 -3.88
N GLY A 79 -12.96 -12.25 -2.66
CA GLY A 79 -12.41 -13.53 -2.24
C GLY A 79 -12.50 -13.76 -0.74
N SER A 80 -11.86 -14.84 -0.31
CA SER A 80 -11.83 -15.24 1.08
C SER A 80 -10.76 -14.48 1.87
N TYR A 81 -10.87 -14.59 3.20
CA TYR A 81 -9.83 -14.07 4.10
C TYR A 81 -8.46 -14.67 3.76
N GLU A 82 -8.41 -15.99 3.52
CA GLU A 82 -7.16 -16.68 3.22
C GLU A 82 -6.51 -16.15 1.94
N ALA A 83 -7.30 -15.92 0.91
CA ALA A 83 -6.81 -15.38 -0.36
C ALA A 83 -6.29 -13.95 -0.18
N MET A 84 -7.02 -13.12 0.56
CA MET A 84 -6.59 -11.76 0.86
C MET A 84 -5.34 -11.73 1.71
N ARG A 85 -5.25 -12.60 2.70
CA ARG A 85 -4.08 -12.70 3.57
C ARG A 85 -2.82 -12.97 2.74
N LEU A 86 -2.92 -13.87 1.78
CA LEU A 86 -1.81 -14.20 0.89
C LEU A 86 -1.42 -12.98 0.04
N GLU A 87 -2.39 -12.26 -0.51
CA GLU A 87 -2.12 -11.04 -1.28
C GLU A 87 -1.42 -9.97 -0.44
N VAL A 88 -1.87 -9.78 0.81
CA VAL A 88 -1.23 -8.82 1.72
C VAL A 88 0.19 -9.24 2.04
N MET A 89 0.42 -10.54 2.31
CA MET A 89 1.77 -11.06 2.56
C MET A 89 2.69 -10.81 1.37
N ASN A 90 2.24 -11.11 0.17
CA ASN A 90 3.01 -10.90 -1.06
C ASN A 90 3.34 -9.41 -1.26
N LEU A 91 2.37 -8.53 -1.01
CA LEU A 91 2.58 -7.10 -1.13
C LEU A 91 3.57 -6.58 -0.08
N LEU A 92 3.50 -7.05 1.16
CA LEU A 92 4.45 -6.68 2.21
C LEU A 92 5.87 -7.13 1.87
N GLU A 93 6.05 -8.27 1.22
CA GLU A 93 7.37 -8.70 0.72
C GLU A 93 7.87 -7.75 -0.38
N LYS A 94 7.00 -7.32 -1.26
CA LYS A 94 7.34 -6.32 -2.28
C LYS A 94 7.72 -4.97 -1.65
N VAL A 95 7.06 -4.58 -0.56
CA VAL A 95 7.41 -3.38 0.20
C VAL A 95 8.85 -3.45 0.71
N LYS A 96 9.25 -4.59 1.29
CA LYS A 96 10.61 -4.78 1.78
C LYS A 96 11.65 -4.65 0.66
N LYS A 97 11.40 -5.28 -0.48
CA LYS A 97 12.29 -5.21 -1.65
C LYS A 97 12.37 -3.79 -2.21
N ALA A 98 11.25 -3.11 -2.32
CA ALA A 98 11.20 -1.74 -2.83
C ALA A 98 11.90 -0.77 -1.87
N ALA A 99 11.82 -1.00 -0.56
CA ALA A 99 12.52 -0.17 0.43
C ALA A 99 14.04 -0.27 0.27
N VAL A 100 14.56 -1.46 -0.03
CA VAL A 100 15.99 -1.65 -0.30
C VAL A 100 16.38 -0.92 -1.57
N GLU A 101 15.61 -1.06 -2.64
CA GLU A 101 15.86 -0.37 -3.90
C GLU A 101 15.85 1.14 -3.72
N TYR A 102 14.88 1.66 -2.97
CA TYR A 102 14.79 3.09 -2.66
C TYR A 102 16.06 3.61 -1.98
N LYS A 103 16.57 2.89 -0.98
CA LYS A 103 17.80 3.25 -0.28
C LYS A 103 19.00 3.25 -1.22
N LEU A 104 19.09 2.27 -2.11
CA LEU A 104 20.18 2.21 -3.09
C LEU A 104 20.12 3.39 -4.05
N ARG A 105 18.94 3.78 -4.52
CA ARG A 105 18.76 4.93 -5.38
C ARG A 105 19.17 6.24 -4.70
N GLU A 106 18.82 6.41 -3.43
CA GLU A 106 19.20 7.58 -2.64
C GLU A 106 20.71 7.65 -2.44
N ILE A 107 21.38 6.53 -2.18
CA ILE A 107 22.84 6.46 -2.05
C ILE A 107 23.51 6.82 -3.38
N GLU A 108 23.06 6.25 -4.50
CA GLU A 108 23.60 6.56 -5.83
C GLU A 108 23.48 8.05 -6.16
N LYS A 109 22.37 8.67 -5.77
CA LYS A 109 22.12 10.08 -5.99
C LYS A 109 23.17 10.95 -5.29
N ASP A 110 23.59 10.55 -4.08
CA ASP A 110 24.56 11.31 -3.29
C ASP A 110 25.98 11.23 -3.84
N PHE A 111 26.26 10.27 -4.71
CA PHE A 111 27.59 10.09 -5.34
C PHE A 111 27.70 10.63 -6.77
N LYS A 112 26.70 11.33 -7.23
CA LYS A 112 26.71 11.91 -8.60
C LYS A 112 27.00 13.40 -8.63
#